data_888433b0f89bb58381fb867a2fcd52ba
#
_entry.id   888433b0f89bb58381fb867a2fcd52ba
#
_cell.length_a   1.000
_cell.length_b   1.000
_cell.length_c   1.000
_cell.angle_alpha   90.00
_cell.angle_beta   90.00
_cell.angle_gamma   90.00
#
_symmetry.space_group_name_H-M   'P 1'
#
loop_
_entity.id
_entity.type
_entity.pdbx_description
1 polymer ?
#
loop_
_entity_poly.entity_id
_entity_poly.type
_entity_poly.pdbx_seq_one_letter_code
_entity_poly.pdbx_strand_id
1 'polypeptide(L)'
;MILKRITRAYLIVGKTFNTWASPLFTGLLILLLRLTVLIGRLVDHIIFGAIRRPLKNPIIIVGNPRSGTTFLHRFLIKQNIGTGSQLWQMVYPSVILQKILKPFLPLMEIISPARHHSTAAHKTSLTSIETDDVSLLFRYLDGFFFYGFILTFDEQDLFHWVDPKLRDTSKRDFDWFESMWKRNLISNKGDRYIGKLFSLSGNLPAFQKRFPDSKVLYMIRDPLSVIPSGLSLVTGVLDKKFNFWSLDEKLQTRFIERLYTALVQLLNRFHDDWTSGNINKEKVHIVRFDTMMTEFEPLMASILEFIQVEPTSELTKQIQIPAAEQRRYESRHKYNLKKFGLTEDRIRQDCEQIYRTFLN
;
A
#
# COMPACT_ATOMS: atom_id res chain seq x y z
N MET A 1 -8.20 -23.10 2.53
CA MET A 1 -7.07 -22.17 2.73
C MET A 1 -7.40 -21.03 3.70
N ILE A 2 -8.54 -20.33 3.58
CA ILE A 2 -8.89 -19.20 4.48
C ILE A 2 -9.02 -19.63 5.95
N LEU A 3 -9.63 -20.78 6.24
CA LEU A 3 -9.77 -21.30 7.59
C LEU A 3 -8.42 -21.50 8.26
N LYS A 4 -7.44 -22.08 7.54
CA LYS A 4 -6.06 -22.25 8.03
C LYS A 4 -5.42 -20.92 8.44
N ARG A 5 -5.67 -19.84 7.67
CA ARG A 5 -5.18 -18.49 7.99
C ARG A 5 -5.87 -17.89 9.21
N ILE A 6 -7.18 -18.05 9.31
CA ILE A 6 -7.95 -17.58 10.48
C ILE A 6 -7.41 -18.26 11.75
N THR A 7 -7.31 -19.59 11.73
CA THR A 7 -6.81 -20.35 12.88
C THR A 7 -5.38 -19.94 13.22
N ARG A 8 -4.50 -19.78 12.21
CA ARG A 8 -3.10 -19.38 12.46
C ARG A 8 -3.01 -17.96 13.02
N ALA A 9 -3.75 -17.00 12.45
CA ALA A 9 -3.80 -15.63 12.96
C ALA A 9 -4.32 -15.58 14.40
N TYR A 10 -5.37 -16.35 14.70
CA TYR A 10 -5.92 -16.45 16.04
C TYR A 10 -4.88 -16.96 17.06
N LEU A 11 -4.18 -18.04 16.71
CA LEU A 11 -3.14 -18.62 17.56
C LEU A 11 -1.94 -17.69 17.76
N ILE A 12 -1.50 -17.01 16.68
CA ILE A 12 -0.40 -16.04 16.75
C ILE A 12 -0.78 -14.88 17.67
N VAL A 13 -1.94 -14.25 17.45
CA VAL A 13 -2.38 -13.10 18.24
C VAL A 13 -2.60 -13.50 19.72
N GLY A 14 -3.26 -14.65 19.95
CA GLY A 14 -3.50 -15.16 21.29
C GLY A 14 -2.20 -15.41 22.07
N LYS A 15 -1.26 -16.11 21.46
CA LYS A 15 0.03 -16.46 22.10
C LYS A 15 0.95 -15.24 22.26
N THR A 16 1.02 -14.36 21.25
CA THR A 16 1.94 -13.21 21.26
C THR A 16 1.50 -12.12 22.21
N PHE A 17 0.19 -11.81 22.23
CA PHE A 17 -0.34 -10.66 22.95
C PHE A 17 -1.22 -11.04 24.15
N ASN A 18 -1.27 -12.33 24.48
CA ASN A 18 -2.14 -12.86 25.54
C ASN A 18 -3.60 -12.39 25.45
N THR A 19 -4.13 -12.33 24.22
CA THR A 19 -5.51 -11.88 23.96
C THR A 19 -6.25 -12.90 23.11
N TRP A 20 -7.25 -13.56 23.66
CA TRP A 20 -8.00 -14.63 23.02
C TRP A 20 -9.43 -14.20 22.61
N ALA A 21 -10.05 -13.34 23.40
CA ALA A 21 -11.41 -12.88 23.13
C ALA A 21 -11.50 -11.83 22.01
N SER A 22 -10.56 -10.86 21.99
CA SER A 22 -10.55 -9.76 21.02
C SER A 22 -10.45 -10.26 19.55
N PRO A 23 -9.61 -11.26 19.19
CA PRO A 23 -9.57 -11.78 17.83
C PRO A 23 -10.88 -12.48 17.41
N LEU A 24 -11.61 -13.14 18.33
CA LEU A 24 -12.91 -13.75 18.04
C LEU A 24 -13.94 -12.69 17.70
N PHE A 25 -14.03 -11.65 18.52
CA PHE A 25 -14.93 -10.53 18.28
C PHE A 25 -14.59 -9.81 16.96
N THR A 26 -13.31 -9.52 16.72
CA THR A 26 -12.85 -8.93 15.46
C THR A 26 -13.16 -9.84 14.26
N GLY A 27 -12.98 -11.15 14.41
CA GLY A 27 -13.31 -12.14 13.39
C GLY A 27 -14.79 -12.14 13.03
N LEU A 28 -15.67 -12.04 14.04
CA LEU A 28 -17.12 -11.91 13.84
C LEU A 28 -17.48 -10.63 13.08
N LEU A 29 -16.91 -9.50 13.49
CA LEU A 29 -17.11 -8.22 12.79
C LEU A 29 -16.65 -8.26 11.33
N ILE A 30 -15.50 -8.88 11.06
CA ILE A 30 -15.00 -9.06 9.68
C ILE A 30 -15.93 -9.98 8.89
N LEU A 31 -16.49 -11.04 9.50
CA LEU A 31 -17.44 -11.91 8.83
C LEU A 31 -18.72 -11.15 8.46
N LEU A 32 -19.31 -10.40 9.38
CA LEU A 32 -20.49 -9.57 9.14
C LEU A 32 -20.22 -8.53 8.05
N LEU A 33 -19.06 -7.85 8.10
CA LEU A 33 -18.63 -6.94 7.05
C LEU A 33 -18.58 -7.62 5.67
N ARG A 34 -17.98 -8.82 5.59
CA ARG A 34 -17.87 -9.56 4.33
C ARG A 34 -19.23 -9.97 3.76
N LEU A 35 -20.15 -10.37 4.62
CA LEU A 35 -21.52 -10.70 4.20
C LEU A 35 -22.26 -9.46 3.68
N THR A 36 -22.18 -8.35 4.39
CA THR A 36 -22.76 -7.06 3.97
C THR A 36 -22.18 -6.61 2.63
N VAL A 37 -20.86 -6.66 2.48
CA VAL A 37 -20.17 -6.31 1.22
C VAL A 37 -20.58 -7.26 0.10
N LEU A 38 -20.71 -8.57 0.36
CA LEU A 38 -21.16 -9.54 -0.65
C LEU A 38 -22.56 -9.18 -1.18
N ILE A 39 -23.50 -8.93 -0.28
CA ILE A 39 -24.88 -8.53 -0.64
C ILE A 39 -24.86 -7.24 -1.44
N GLY A 40 -24.14 -6.21 -0.95
CA GLY A 40 -24.03 -4.93 -1.66
C GLY A 40 -23.45 -5.09 -3.07
N ARG A 41 -22.42 -5.94 -3.25
CA ARG A 41 -21.81 -6.20 -4.56
C ARG A 41 -22.72 -6.99 -5.51
N LEU A 42 -23.57 -7.87 -5.00
CA LEU A 42 -24.60 -8.54 -5.81
C LEU A 42 -25.61 -7.52 -6.33
N VAL A 43 -26.09 -6.62 -5.46
CA VAL A 43 -26.98 -5.53 -5.84
C VAL A 43 -26.31 -4.61 -6.87
N ASP A 44 -25.02 -4.27 -6.69
CA ASP A 44 -24.26 -3.47 -7.65
C ASP A 44 -24.28 -4.09 -9.06
N HIS A 45 -24.12 -5.40 -9.18
CA HIS A 45 -24.12 -6.08 -10.49
C HIS A 45 -25.45 -5.99 -11.22
N ILE A 46 -26.56 -5.88 -10.47
CA ILE A 46 -27.91 -5.73 -11.02
C ILE A 46 -28.11 -4.28 -11.48
N ILE A 47 -27.72 -3.31 -10.63
CA ILE A 47 -28.07 -1.89 -10.83
C ILE A 47 -27.08 -1.18 -11.74
N PHE A 48 -25.76 -1.45 -11.60
CA PHE A 48 -24.71 -0.65 -12.25
C PHE A 48 -24.05 -1.41 -13.41
N GLY A 49 -24.63 -1.34 -14.61
CA GLY A 49 -24.07 -1.94 -15.83
C GLY A 49 -22.62 -1.47 -16.14
N ALA A 50 -22.25 -0.26 -15.70
CA ALA A 50 -20.91 0.29 -15.88
C ALA A 50 -19.79 -0.54 -15.23
N ILE A 51 -20.08 -1.37 -14.23
CA ILE A 51 -19.11 -2.32 -13.63
C ILE A 51 -18.55 -3.32 -14.66
N ARG A 52 -19.32 -3.63 -15.70
CA ARG A 52 -18.93 -4.57 -16.76
C ARG A 52 -17.96 -3.96 -17.79
N ARG A 53 -17.84 -2.63 -17.83
CA ARG A 53 -16.92 -1.95 -18.75
C ARG A 53 -15.47 -2.22 -18.36
N PRO A 54 -14.53 -2.36 -19.32
CA PRO A 54 -13.13 -2.52 -19.02
C PRO A 54 -12.58 -1.27 -18.29
N LEU A 55 -11.60 -1.49 -17.43
CA LEU A 55 -10.83 -0.41 -16.81
C LEU A 55 -9.92 0.19 -17.90
N LYS A 56 -9.92 1.52 -18.02
CA LYS A 56 -9.14 2.22 -19.03
C LYS A 56 -7.89 2.84 -18.42
N ASN A 57 -6.71 2.51 -18.98
CA ASN A 57 -5.42 3.15 -18.73
C ASN A 57 -5.18 3.50 -17.22
N PRO A 58 -5.27 2.56 -16.29
CA PRO A 58 -5.05 2.87 -14.89
C PRO A 58 -3.60 3.31 -14.65
N ILE A 59 -3.42 4.25 -13.74
CA ILE A 59 -2.11 4.67 -13.24
C ILE A 59 -1.89 3.98 -11.90
N ILE A 60 -0.75 3.31 -11.74
CA ILE A 60 -0.43 2.62 -10.48
C ILE A 60 0.88 3.15 -9.93
N ILE A 61 0.83 3.66 -8.70
CA ILE A 61 2.01 4.09 -7.96
C ILE A 61 2.51 2.90 -7.14
N VAL A 62 3.73 2.50 -7.42
CA VAL A 62 4.41 1.36 -6.81
C VAL A 62 5.68 1.83 -6.09
N GLY A 63 6.19 1.06 -5.16
CA GLY A 63 7.41 1.35 -4.42
C GLY A 63 7.25 1.04 -2.94
N ASN A 64 8.35 0.84 -2.24
CA ASN A 64 8.30 0.49 -0.82
C ASN A 64 7.53 1.52 0.01
N PRO A 65 6.87 1.10 1.10
CA PRO A 65 6.32 2.03 2.07
C PRO A 65 7.36 3.08 2.47
N ARG A 66 6.98 4.36 2.55
CA ARG A 66 7.86 5.50 2.91
C ARG A 66 8.76 6.04 1.79
N SER A 67 8.59 5.61 0.55
CA SER A 67 9.31 6.17 -0.62
C SER A 67 8.64 7.42 -1.25
N GLY A 68 7.66 8.03 -0.58
CA GLY A 68 6.95 9.21 -1.10
C GLY A 68 5.68 8.89 -1.89
N THR A 69 5.32 7.61 -2.04
CA THR A 69 4.15 7.14 -2.79
C THR A 69 2.85 7.83 -2.37
N THR A 70 2.64 8.07 -1.08
CA THR A 70 1.41 8.73 -0.56
C THR A 70 1.33 10.19 -0.99
N PHE A 71 2.46 10.91 -1.01
CA PHE A 71 2.49 12.31 -1.45
C PHE A 71 2.10 12.42 -2.92
N LEU A 72 2.77 11.67 -3.79
CA LEU A 72 2.49 11.69 -5.23
C LEU A 72 1.05 11.25 -5.51
N HIS A 73 0.57 10.19 -4.87
CA HIS A 73 -0.80 9.68 -5.02
C HIS A 73 -1.85 10.75 -4.67
N ARG A 74 -1.73 11.35 -3.48
CA ARG A 74 -2.66 12.40 -3.04
C ARG A 74 -2.58 13.66 -3.92
N PHE A 75 -1.38 14.01 -4.38
CA PHE A 75 -1.20 15.13 -5.30
C PHE A 75 -1.95 14.90 -6.61
N LEU A 76 -1.72 13.79 -7.30
CA LEU A 76 -2.38 13.49 -8.57
C LEU A 76 -3.91 13.46 -8.45
N ILE A 77 -4.44 12.91 -7.37
CA ILE A 77 -5.88 12.85 -7.11
C ILE A 77 -6.44 14.25 -6.80
N LYS A 78 -5.73 15.05 -5.99
CA LYS A 78 -6.14 16.43 -5.67
C LYS A 78 -6.21 17.31 -6.92
N GLN A 79 -5.37 17.03 -7.92
CA GLN A 79 -5.36 17.73 -9.21
C GLN A 79 -6.37 17.15 -10.21
N ASN A 80 -7.29 16.28 -9.79
CA ASN A 80 -8.30 15.65 -10.63
C ASN A 80 -7.74 14.89 -11.86
N ILE A 81 -6.48 14.42 -11.78
CA ILE A 81 -5.87 13.61 -12.84
C ILE A 81 -6.50 12.20 -12.89
N GLY A 82 -7.07 11.78 -11.78
CA GLY A 82 -7.83 10.54 -11.67
C GLY A 82 -8.42 10.34 -10.27
N THR A 83 -8.99 9.19 -10.05
CA THR A 83 -9.69 8.80 -8.81
C THR A 83 -8.93 7.69 -8.09
N GLY A 84 -8.70 7.83 -6.79
CA GLY A 84 -8.15 6.78 -5.92
C GLY A 84 -9.16 6.25 -4.91
N SER A 85 -8.77 5.24 -4.14
CA SER A 85 -9.58 4.67 -3.08
C SER A 85 -9.32 5.35 -1.73
N GLN A 86 -10.37 5.78 -1.07
CA GLN A 86 -10.34 6.12 0.35
C GLN A 86 -10.43 4.84 1.20
N LEU A 87 -9.90 4.87 2.42
CA LEU A 87 -9.88 3.69 3.29
C LEU A 87 -11.27 3.06 3.47
N TRP A 88 -12.31 3.88 3.74
CA TRP A 88 -13.68 3.38 3.90
C TRP A 88 -14.23 2.72 2.64
N GLN A 89 -13.82 3.17 1.44
CA GLN A 89 -14.21 2.56 0.17
C GLN A 89 -13.56 1.19 -0.05
N MET A 90 -12.38 0.96 0.52
CA MET A 90 -11.72 -0.35 0.51
C MET A 90 -12.36 -1.31 1.52
N VAL A 91 -12.87 -0.79 2.63
CA VAL A 91 -13.64 -1.56 3.63
C VAL A 91 -15.02 -1.93 3.09
N TYR A 92 -15.69 -1.00 2.39
CA TYR A 92 -17.02 -1.16 1.81
C TYR A 92 -16.99 -1.03 0.28
N PRO A 93 -16.37 -1.96 -0.47
CA PRO A 93 -16.18 -1.87 -1.92
C PRO A 93 -17.46 -2.26 -2.69
N SER A 94 -18.51 -1.51 -2.47
CA SER A 94 -19.83 -1.62 -3.14
C SER A 94 -20.41 -0.23 -3.34
N VAL A 95 -20.88 0.07 -4.56
CA VAL A 95 -21.41 1.39 -4.93
C VAL A 95 -22.65 1.73 -4.07
N ILE A 96 -23.56 0.74 -3.88
CA ILE A 96 -24.76 0.97 -3.09
C ILE A 96 -24.44 1.20 -1.62
N LEU A 97 -23.52 0.41 -1.04
CA LEU A 97 -23.08 0.61 0.33
C LEU A 97 -22.41 1.96 0.50
N GLN A 98 -21.56 2.36 -0.45
CA GLN A 98 -20.90 3.65 -0.41
C GLN A 98 -21.91 4.81 -0.46
N LYS A 99 -22.95 4.70 -1.27
CA LYS A 99 -24.03 5.71 -1.31
C LYS A 99 -24.80 5.79 0.02
N ILE A 100 -25.11 4.65 0.62
CA ILE A 100 -25.82 4.57 1.91
C ILE A 100 -24.97 5.10 3.06
N LEU A 101 -23.68 4.73 3.10
CA LEU A 101 -22.79 5.05 4.22
C LEU A 101 -22.21 6.47 4.16
N LYS A 102 -22.13 7.08 2.98
CA LYS A 102 -21.53 8.41 2.79
C LYS A 102 -22.06 9.49 3.75
N PRO A 103 -23.38 9.62 4.01
CA PRO A 103 -23.89 10.59 4.98
C PRO A 103 -23.43 10.36 6.42
N PHE A 104 -23.09 9.11 6.76
CA PHE A 104 -22.71 8.70 8.12
C PHE A 104 -21.18 8.73 8.35
N LEU A 105 -20.38 9.08 7.33
CA LEU A 105 -18.92 9.12 7.45
C LEU A 105 -18.40 9.97 8.62
N PRO A 106 -18.96 11.15 8.94
CA PRO A 106 -18.50 11.92 10.09
C PRO A 106 -18.65 11.17 11.41
N LEU A 107 -19.75 10.44 11.60
CA LEU A 107 -19.98 9.61 12.78
C LEU A 107 -19.05 8.39 12.78
N MET A 108 -18.93 7.73 11.65
CA MET A 108 -18.04 6.58 11.49
C MET A 108 -16.57 6.94 11.76
N GLU A 109 -16.13 8.17 11.39
CA GLU A 109 -14.77 8.65 11.66
C GLU A 109 -14.49 8.78 13.17
N ILE A 110 -15.48 9.20 13.96
CA ILE A 110 -15.33 9.35 15.43
C ILE A 110 -15.05 8.00 16.10
N ILE A 111 -15.75 6.94 15.68
CA ILE A 111 -15.63 5.58 16.24
C ILE A 111 -14.59 4.73 15.54
N SER A 112 -13.96 5.24 14.47
CA SER A 112 -13.06 4.46 13.63
C SER A 112 -11.76 4.07 14.34
N PRO A 113 -11.38 2.79 14.32
CA PRO A 113 -10.06 2.37 14.78
C PRO A 113 -8.91 3.02 14.01
N ALA A 114 -9.10 3.40 12.75
CA ALA A 114 -8.08 4.05 11.92
C ALA A 114 -7.55 5.34 12.56
N ARG A 115 -8.44 6.16 13.11
CA ARG A 115 -8.08 7.39 13.85
C ARG A 115 -7.23 7.10 15.08
N HIS A 116 -7.57 6.04 15.82
CA HIS A 116 -6.86 5.67 17.05
C HIS A 116 -5.50 5.01 16.77
N HIS A 117 -5.31 4.42 15.58
CA HIS A 117 -4.04 3.81 15.16
C HIS A 117 -3.12 4.78 14.41
N SER A 118 -3.59 6.00 14.14
CA SER A 118 -2.76 7.04 13.54
C SER A 118 -1.54 7.35 14.40
N THR A 119 -0.35 7.34 13.80
CA THR A 119 0.91 7.77 14.44
C THR A 119 1.29 9.17 13.96
N ALA A 120 2.21 9.84 14.66
CA ALA A 120 2.74 11.12 14.19
C ALA A 120 3.38 11.03 12.79
N ALA A 121 3.94 9.87 12.46
CA ALA A 121 4.57 9.61 11.17
C ALA A 121 3.58 9.23 10.06
N HIS A 122 2.35 8.80 10.40
CA HIS A 122 1.33 8.40 9.44
C HIS A 122 -0.08 8.66 9.98
N LYS A 123 -0.64 9.78 9.56
CA LYS A 123 -2.03 10.13 9.91
C LYS A 123 -2.98 9.41 8.95
N THR A 124 -3.83 8.56 9.51
CA THR A 124 -4.84 7.79 8.78
C THR A 124 -6.24 8.18 9.24
N SER A 125 -7.17 8.28 8.30
CA SER A 125 -8.60 8.47 8.56
C SER A 125 -9.41 7.60 7.60
N LEU A 126 -10.69 7.40 7.86
CA LEU A 126 -11.56 6.67 6.92
C LEU A 126 -11.61 7.33 5.53
N THR A 127 -11.55 8.65 5.50
CA THR A 127 -11.62 9.43 4.26
C THR A 127 -10.24 9.67 3.63
N SER A 128 -9.14 9.27 4.28
CA SER A 128 -7.82 9.35 3.64
C SER A 128 -7.66 8.37 2.50
N ILE A 129 -6.96 8.83 1.46
CA ILE A 129 -6.56 8.00 0.33
C ILE A 129 -5.37 7.16 0.79
N GLU A 130 -5.54 5.83 0.71
CA GLU A 130 -4.58 4.86 1.23
C GLU A 130 -4.14 3.87 0.15
N THR A 131 -3.26 2.94 0.52
CA THR A 131 -2.81 1.88 -0.39
C THR A 131 -3.90 0.83 -0.58
N ASP A 132 -4.12 0.44 -1.82
CA ASP A 132 -5.11 -0.59 -2.17
C ASP A 132 -4.75 -1.98 -1.61
N ASP A 133 -3.48 -2.20 -1.28
CA ASP A 133 -3.00 -3.45 -0.63
C ASP A 133 -3.79 -3.82 0.62
N VAL A 134 -4.28 -2.82 1.37
CA VAL A 134 -5.03 -3.05 2.61
C VAL A 134 -6.34 -3.79 2.35
N SER A 135 -6.90 -3.69 1.15
CA SER A 135 -8.14 -4.36 0.79
C SER A 135 -8.02 -5.89 0.76
N LEU A 136 -6.81 -6.43 0.48
CA LEU A 136 -6.54 -7.87 0.54
C LEU A 136 -6.65 -8.41 1.97
N LEU A 137 -6.21 -7.62 2.96
CA LEU A 137 -6.37 -7.98 4.37
C LEU A 137 -7.85 -8.12 4.75
N PHE A 138 -8.67 -7.12 4.44
CA PHE A 138 -10.10 -7.18 4.75
C PHE A 138 -10.83 -8.29 3.99
N ARG A 139 -10.48 -8.49 2.72
CA ARG A 139 -11.18 -9.45 1.87
C ARG A 139 -10.74 -10.89 2.09
N TYR A 140 -9.42 -11.14 2.18
CA TYR A 140 -8.87 -12.49 2.11
C TYR A 140 -8.07 -12.91 3.34
N LEU A 141 -7.82 -12.03 4.30
CA LEU A 141 -6.78 -12.21 5.34
C LEU A 141 -5.46 -12.62 4.68
N ASP A 142 -4.99 -11.76 3.79
CA ASP A 142 -3.87 -12.03 2.89
C ASP A 142 -3.09 -10.76 2.56
N GLY A 143 -1.98 -10.94 1.82
CA GLY A 143 -1.13 -9.86 1.37
C GLY A 143 -0.13 -9.39 2.42
N PHE A 144 0.68 -8.43 2.02
CA PHE A 144 1.82 -7.95 2.81
C PHE A 144 1.42 -7.34 4.17
N PHE A 145 0.22 -6.74 4.26
CA PHE A 145 -0.29 -6.26 5.57
C PHE A 145 -0.55 -7.41 6.55
N PHE A 146 -1.09 -8.51 6.07
CA PHE A 146 -1.32 -9.67 6.92
C PHE A 146 0.01 -10.28 7.39
N TYR A 147 1.00 -10.36 6.50
CA TYR A 147 2.34 -10.78 6.87
C TYR A 147 2.97 -9.81 7.87
N GLY A 148 3.08 -8.53 7.53
CA GLY A 148 3.80 -7.52 8.29
C GLY A 148 3.24 -7.24 9.69
N PHE A 149 1.93 -7.44 9.92
CA PHE A 149 1.32 -7.17 11.22
C PHE A 149 1.04 -8.43 12.06
N ILE A 150 0.97 -9.62 11.44
CA ILE A 150 0.54 -10.83 12.13
C ILE A 150 1.50 -12.00 11.90
N LEU A 151 1.75 -12.38 10.66
CA LEU A 151 2.48 -13.61 10.35
C LEU A 151 3.96 -13.57 10.74
N THR A 152 4.55 -12.37 10.79
CA THR A 152 5.93 -12.17 11.24
C THR A 152 6.20 -12.63 12.69
N PHE A 153 5.17 -12.71 13.54
CA PHE A 153 5.29 -13.20 14.91
C PHE A 153 5.31 -14.73 15.02
N ASP A 154 4.96 -15.45 13.96
CA ASP A 154 4.90 -16.92 14.00
C ASP A 154 6.27 -17.53 14.35
N GLU A 155 6.29 -18.78 14.83
CA GLU A 155 7.53 -19.53 15.02
C GLU A 155 8.21 -19.85 13.68
N GLN A 156 7.40 -20.19 12.67
CA GLN A 156 7.85 -20.43 11.30
C GLN A 156 7.78 -19.16 10.48
N ASP A 157 8.72 -18.97 9.56
CA ASP A 157 8.58 -17.91 8.58
C ASP A 157 7.51 -18.28 7.54
N LEU A 158 6.44 -17.49 7.54
CA LEU A 158 5.30 -17.68 6.66
C LEU A 158 5.31 -16.70 5.46
N PHE A 159 6.45 -16.12 5.12
CA PHE A 159 6.55 -15.21 3.98
C PHE A 159 6.09 -15.86 2.67
N HIS A 160 6.31 -17.15 2.48
CA HIS A 160 5.81 -17.92 1.34
C HIS A 160 4.27 -17.89 1.18
N TRP A 161 3.53 -17.49 2.21
CA TRP A 161 2.07 -17.32 2.09
C TRP A 161 1.68 -16.06 1.32
N VAL A 162 2.57 -15.08 1.24
CA VAL A 162 2.32 -13.77 0.63
C VAL A 162 3.28 -13.45 -0.52
N ASP A 163 4.31 -14.25 -0.73
CA ASP A 163 5.23 -14.12 -1.86
C ASP A 163 4.57 -14.63 -3.14
N PRO A 164 4.31 -13.76 -4.14
CA PRO A 164 3.66 -14.14 -5.39
C PRO A 164 4.47 -15.12 -6.24
N LYS A 165 5.80 -15.20 -6.08
CA LYS A 165 6.66 -16.17 -6.78
C LYS A 165 6.54 -17.59 -6.20
N LEU A 166 6.17 -17.71 -4.93
CA LEU A 166 6.01 -19.02 -4.26
C LEU A 166 4.54 -19.45 -4.22
N ARG A 167 3.62 -18.48 -4.23
CA ARG A 167 2.18 -18.70 -4.23
C ARG A 167 1.50 -17.69 -5.15
N ASP A 168 1.29 -18.06 -6.38
CA ASP A 168 0.61 -17.20 -7.33
C ASP A 168 -0.87 -16.99 -6.98
N THR A 169 -1.20 -15.79 -6.59
CA THR A 169 -2.57 -15.30 -6.35
C THR A 169 -2.95 -14.17 -7.29
N SER A 170 -2.14 -13.92 -8.32
CA SER A 170 -2.27 -12.77 -9.22
C SER A 170 -3.66 -12.64 -9.81
N LYS A 171 -4.24 -13.73 -10.33
CA LYS A 171 -5.58 -13.70 -10.90
C LYS A 171 -6.63 -13.22 -9.88
N ARG A 172 -6.64 -13.82 -8.68
CA ARG A 172 -7.58 -13.48 -7.61
C ARG A 172 -7.45 -12.02 -7.18
N ASP A 173 -6.22 -11.57 -6.98
CA ASP A 173 -5.92 -10.26 -6.41
C ASP A 173 -6.20 -9.16 -7.44
N PHE A 174 -5.81 -9.37 -8.69
CA PHE A 174 -6.07 -8.39 -9.76
C PHE A 174 -7.55 -8.33 -10.16
N ASP A 175 -8.28 -9.44 -10.17
CA ASP A 175 -9.73 -9.45 -10.35
C ASP A 175 -10.44 -8.69 -9.20
N TRP A 176 -9.92 -8.82 -7.98
CA TRP A 176 -10.41 -8.08 -6.82
C TRP A 176 -10.14 -6.57 -6.95
N PHE A 177 -8.91 -6.17 -7.23
CA PHE A 177 -8.55 -4.77 -7.41
C PHE A 177 -9.36 -4.13 -8.53
N GLU A 178 -9.42 -4.73 -9.71
CA GLU A 178 -10.19 -4.22 -10.83
C GLU A 178 -11.67 -4.02 -10.45
N SER A 179 -12.25 -4.99 -9.78
CA SER A 179 -13.64 -4.95 -9.35
C SER A 179 -13.90 -3.86 -8.30
N MET A 180 -12.96 -3.59 -7.40
CA MET A 180 -13.02 -2.50 -6.42
C MET A 180 -12.84 -1.15 -7.11
N TRP A 181 -11.83 -1.01 -7.96
CA TRP A 181 -11.52 0.22 -8.69
C TRP A 181 -12.68 0.69 -9.55
N LYS A 182 -13.31 -0.21 -10.29
CA LYS A 182 -14.52 0.10 -11.10
C LYS A 182 -15.66 0.67 -10.24
N ARG A 183 -15.88 0.12 -9.04
CA ARG A 183 -16.91 0.62 -8.12
C ARG A 183 -16.56 1.99 -7.58
N ASN A 184 -15.30 2.21 -7.24
CA ASN A 184 -14.83 3.51 -6.75
C ASN A 184 -14.89 4.58 -7.84
N LEU A 185 -14.60 4.24 -9.11
CA LEU A 185 -14.82 5.14 -10.24
C LEU A 185 -16.30 5.55 -10.37
N ILE A 186 -17.22 4.59 -10.29
CA ILE A 186 -18.67 4.86 -10.35
C ILE A 186 -19.11 5.73 -9.17
N SER A 187 -18.68 5.41 -7.95
CA SER A 187 -19.05 6.16 -6.75
C SER A 187 -18.55 7.60 -6.76
N ASN A 188 -17.34 7.81 -7.27
CA ASN A 188 -16.66 9.11 -7.32
C ASN A 188 -16.91 9.85 -8.65
N LYS A 189 -17.67 9.25 -9.59
CA LYS A 189 -17.91 9.79 -10.93
C LYS A 189 -16.61 10.07 -11.71
N GLY A 190 -15.59 9.23 -11.49
CA GLY A 190 -14.29 9.30 -12.18
C GLY A 190 -14.26 8.43 -13.42
N ASP A 191 -13.33 8.71 -14.31
CA ASP A 191 -13.11 7.99 -15.57
C ASP A 191 -11.77 7.24 -15.61
N ARG A 192 -10.78 7.69 -14.84
CA ARG A 192 -9.44 7.10 -14.75
C ARG A 192 -9.08 6.78 -13.30
N TYR A 193 -8.58 5.56 -13.08
CA TYR A 193 -8.17 5.14 -11.73
C TYR A 193 -6.68 5.39 -11.49
N ILE A 194 -6.36 5.90 -10.30
CA ILE A 194 -4.99 6.00 -9.78
C ILE A 194 -4.90 5.15 -8.53
N GLY A 195 -4.22 4.01 -8.63
CA GLY A 195 -3.99 3.09 -7.51
C GLY A 195 -2.64 3.30 -6.86
N LYS A 196 -2.51 2.79 -5.64
CA LYS A 196 -1.23 2.68 -4.94
C LYS A 196 -1.08 1.27 -4.39
N LEU A 197 -0.06 0.54 -4.86
CA LEU A 197 0.19 -0.86 -4.53
C LEU A 197 1.69 -1.07 -4.30
N PHE A 198 2.15 -1.02 -3.04
CA PHE A 198 3.56 -1.24 -2.74
C PHE A 198 3.97 -2.71 -2.91
N SER A 199 3.10 -3.66 -2.61
CA SER A 199 3.38 -5.09 -2.77
C SER A 199 3.57 -5.50 -4.23
N LEU A 200 3.10 -4.68 -5.18
CA LEU A 200 3.23 -4.92 -6.60
C LEU A 200 4.69 -4.91 -7.09
N SER A 201 5.62 -4.34 -6.31
CA SER A 201 7.07 -4.45 -6.56
C SER A 201 7.52 -5.90 -6.75
N GLY A 202 6.89 -6.85 -6.08
CA GLY A 202 7.19 -8.28 -6.19
C GLY A 202 6.42 -9.03 -7.29
N ASN A 203 5.49 -8.37 -8.02
CA ASN A 203 4.59 -9.04 -8.96
C ASN A 203 4.24 -8.18 -10.19
N LEU A 204 5.10 -7.27 -10.56
CA LEU A 204 4.85 -6.32 -11.65
C LEU A 204 4.69 -7.00 -13.03
N PRO A 205 5.45 -8.04 -13.39
CA PRO A 205 5.27 -8.73 -14.68
C PRO A 205 3.85 -9.32 -14.86
N ALA A 206 3.31 -9.97 -13.83
CA ALA A 206 1.96 -10.51 -13.87
C ALA A 206 0.90 -9.39 -13.93
N PHE A 207 1.16 -8.26 -13.29
CA PHE A 207 0.29 -7.09 -13.36
C PHE A 207 0.25 -6.49 -14.77
N GLN A 208 1.40 -6.26 -15.40
CA GLN A 208 1.47 -5.73 -16.76
C GLN A 208 0.81 -6.66 -17.78
N LYS A 209 0.93 -7.99 -17.58
CA LYS A 209 0.20 -8.97 -18.41
C LYS A 209 -1.32 -8.83 -18.26
N ARG A 210 -1.82 -8.54 -17.04
CA ARG A 210 -3.26 -8.38 -16.76
C ARG A 210 -3.81 -7.04 -17.20
N PHE A 211 -3.00 -5.98 -17.09
CA PHE A 211 -3.35 -4.60 -17.42
C PHE A 211 -2.31 -3.98 -18.37
N PRO A 212 -2.28 -4.41 -19.65
CA PRO A 212 -1.23 -4.01 -20.59
C PRO A 212 -1.22 -2.50 -20.91
N ASP A 213 -2.35 -1.83 -20.73
CA ASP A 213 -2.48 -0.38 -20.95
C ASP A 213 -2.20 0.46 -19.69
N SER A 214 -1.86 -0.17 -18.57
CA SER A 214 -1.54 0.55 -17.35
C SER A 214 -0.23 1.32 -17.47
N LYS A 215 -0.16 2.47 -16.78
CA LYS A 215 1.07 3.22 -16.55
C LYS A 215 1.49 3.04 -15.10
N VAL A 216 2.76 2.71 -14.89
CA VAL A 216 3.33 2.48 -13.55
C VAL A 216 4.31 3.59 -13.21
N LEU A 217 4.10 4.24 -12.07
CA LEU A 217 5.04 5.18 -11.47
C LEU A 217 5.76 4.46 -10.33
N TYR A 218 7.00 4.02 -10.57
CA TYR A 218 7.78 3.30 -9.59
C TYR A 218 8.63 4.25 -8.75
N MET A 219 8.26 4.39 -7.47
CA MET A 219 8.93 5.27 -6.52
C MET A 219 10.14 4.58 -5.90
N ILE A 220 11.32 5.14 -6.12
CA ILE A 220 12.57 4.67 -5.51
C ILE A 220 13.12 5.71 -4.52
N ARG A 221 13.60 5.24 -3.38
CA ARG A 221 14.23 6.04 -2.34
C ARG A 221 15.38 5.26 -1.72
N ASP A 222 16.37 5.98 -1.20
CA ASP A 222 17.51 5.40 -0.49
C ASP A 222 17.07 4.34 0.54
N PRO A 223 17.51 3.06 0.40
CA PRO A 223 17.22 1.98 1.33
C PRO A 223 17.56 2.31 2.79
N LEU A 224 18.62 3.09 3.07
CA LEU A 224 18.96 3.56 4.41
C LEU A 224 17.89 4.46 5.04
N SER A 225 17.08 5.09 4.22
CA SER A 225 15.95 5.91 4.67
C SER A 225 14.65 5.12 4.71
N VAL A 226 14.37 4.33 3.67
CA VAL A 226 13.05 3.71 3.47
C VAL A 226 12.83 2.51 4.38
N ILE A 227 13.85 1.66 4.55
CA ILE A 227 13.73 0.43 5.34
C ILE A 227 13.50 0.73 6.82
N PRO A 228 14.35 1.52 7.53
CA PRO A 228 14.13 1.81 8.94
C PRO A 228 12.86 2.63 9.17
N SER A 229 12.46 3.46 8.20
CA SER A 229 11.18 4.16 8.24
C SER A 229 9.99 3.22 8.15
N GLY A 230 10.07 2.18 7.33
CA GLY A 230 9.06 1.13 7.22
C GLY A 230 8.93 0.31 8.50
N LEU A 231 10.07 -0.12 9.08
CA LEU A 231 10.13 -0.80 10.38
C LEU A 231 9.51 0.07 11.48
N SER A 232 9.89 1.36 11.55
CA SER A 232 9.36 2.30 12.54
C SER A 232 7.85 2.50 12.41
N LEU A 233 7.32 2.52 11.17
CA LEU A 233 5.89 2.63 10.94
C LEU A 233 5.12 1.46 11.54
N VAL A 234 5.54 0.23 11.23
CA VAL A 234 4.83 -0.98 11.65
C VAL A 234 5.00 -1.21 13.15
N THR A 235 6.23 -1.11 13.67
CA THR A 235 6.48 -1.26 15.11
C THR A 235 5.80 -0.17 15.93
N GLY A 236 5.69 1.06 15.42
CA GLY A 236 4.97 2.15 16.09
C GLY A 236 3.47 1.91 16.21
N VAL A 237 2.83 1.30 15.19
CA VAL A 237 1.42 0.89 15.27
C VAL A 237 1.23 -0.25 16.28
N LEU A 238 2.12 -1.24 16.25
CA LEU A 238 2.08 -2.39 17.16
C LEU A 238 2.37 -1.97 18.61
N ASP A 239 3.28 -1.03 18.81
CA ASP A 239 3.62 -0.51 20.14
C ASP A 239 2.43 0.22 20.76
N LYS A 240 1.81 1.11 19.99
CA LYS A 240 0.62 1.85 20.44
C LYS A 240 -0.54 0.94 20.86
N LYS A 241 -0.69 -0.20 20.19
CA LYS A 241 -1.81 -1.13 20.42
C LYS A 241 -1.49 -2.26 21.40
N PHE A 242 -0.28 -2.77 21.35
CA PHE A 242 0.12 -4.02 22.01
C PHE A 242 1.42 -3.88 22.83
N ASN A 243 1.95 -2.66 23.03
CA ASN A 243 3.22 -2.42 23.71
C ASN A 243 4.35 -3.28 23.13
N PHE A 244 4.59 -3.20 21.82
CA PHE A 244 5.55 -4.03 21.08
C PHE A 244 6.92 -4.11 21.77
N TRP A 245 7.43 -2.98 22.28
CA TRP A 245 8.74 -2.92 22.93
C TRP A 245 8.79 -3.53 24.34
N SER A 246 7.65 -3.97 24.88
CA SER A 246 7.58 -4.76 26.12
C SER A 246 7.48 -6.28 25.90
N LEU A 247 7.41 -6.73 24.64
CA LEU A 247 7.42 -8.15 24.31
C LEU A 247 8.79 -8.79 24.59
N ASP A 248 8.84 -10.10 24.63
CA ASP A 248 10.09 -10.85 24.71
C ASP A 248 11.06 -10.45 23.59
N GLU A 249 12.34 -10.28 23.91
CA GLU A 249 13.38 -9.80 22.99
C GLU A 249 13.54 -10.71 21.75
N LYS A 250 13.38 -12.03 21.92
CA LYS A 250 13.44 -12.99 20.79
C LYS A 250 12.27 -12.78 19.83
N LEU A 251 11.09 -12.43 20.36
CA LEU A 251 9.93 -12.10 19.53
C LEU A 251 10.15 -10.79 18.77
N GLN A 252 10.66 -9.76 19.44
CA GLN A 252 10.98 -8.48 18.80
C GLN A 252 12.00 -8.65 17.68
N THR A 253 13.12 -9.32 17.97
CA THR A 253 14.21 -9.58 17.01
C THR A 253 13.68 -10.36 15.80
N ARG A 254 12.96 -11.46 16.04
CA ARG A 254 12.37 -12.27 14.96
C ARG A 254 11.42 -11.46 14.07
N PHE A 255 10.57 -10.64 14.67
CA PHE A 255 9.65 -9.77 13.96
C PHE A 255 10.40 -8.77 13.08
N ILE A 256 11.38 -8.07 13.65
CA ILE A 256 12.17 -7.05 12.96
C ILE A 256 12.94 -7.68 11.80
N GLU A 257 13.63 -8.78 12.02
CA GLU A 257 14.39 -9.48 10.98
C GLU A 257 13.52 -9.91 9.78
N ARG A 258 12.36 -10.48 10.06
CA ARG A 258 11.44 -10.91 9.00
C ARG A 258 10.86 -9.75 8.21
N LEU A 259 10.45 -8.69 8.92
CA LEU A 259 9.92 -7.50 8.25
C LEU A 259 11.01 -6.78 7.45
N TYR A 260 12.24 -6.70 7.98
CA TYR A 260 13.42 -6.20 7.28
C TYR A 260 13.65 -6.98 5.97
N THR A 261 13.75 -8.31 6.07
CA THR A 261 13.96 -9.19 4.91
C THR A 261 12.86 -9.00 3.85
N ALA A 262 11.60 -8.90 4.28
CA ALA A 262 10.49 -8.70 3.37
C ALA A 262 10.54 -7.33 2.66
N LEU A 263 10.96 -6.26 3.37
CA LEU A 263 11.13 -4.93 2.76
C LEU A 263 12.28 -4.88 1.75
N VAL A 264 13.42 -5.52 2.08
CA VAL A 264 14.55 -5.69 1.16
C VAL A 264 14.13 -6.49 -0.07
N GLN A 265 13.38 -7.58 0.15
CA GLN A 265 12.95 -8.45 -0.93
C GLN A 265 12.02 -7.74 -1.93
N LEU A 266 11.17 -6.82 -1.50
CA LEU A 266 10.35 -6.02 -2.42
C LEU A 266 11.21 -5.20 -3.39
N LEU A 267 12.31 -4.60 -2.90
CA LEU A 267 13.24 -3.83 -3.73
C LEU A 267 13.96 -4.76 -4.72
N ASN A 268 14.52 -5.85 -4.22
CA ASN A 268 15.29 -6.79 -5.02
C ASN A 268 14.43 -7.49 -6.09
N ARG A 269 13.17 -7.83 -5.79
CA ARG A 269 12.24 -8.40 -6.78
C ARG A 269 11.97 -7.47 -7.94
N PHE A 270 11.75 -6.19 -7.65
CA PHE A 270 11.58 -5.20 -8.72
C PHE A 270 12.85 -5.05 -9.55
N HIS A 271 14.01 -4.96 -8.90
CA HIS A 271 15.30 -4.88 -9.58
C HIS A 271 15.53 -6.07 -10.51
N ASP A 272 15.30 -7.30 -10.02
CA ASP A 272 15.49 -8.53 -10.80
C ASP A 272 14.58 -8.55 -12.03
N ASP A 273 13.30 -8.22 -11.84
CA ASP A 273 12.33 -8.19 -12.96
C ASP A 273 12.66 -7.04 -13.95
N TRP A 274 13.22 -5.91 -13.47
CA TRP A 274 13.67 -4.80 -14.31
C TRP A 274 14.89 -5.16 -15.14
N THR A 275 15.89 -5.80 -14.54
CA THR A 275 17.16 -6.11 -15.20
C THR A 275 17.07 -7.34 -16.12
N SER A 276 16.23 -8.31 -15.75
CA SER A 276 15.99 -9.52 -16.58
C SER A 276 15.08 -9.29 -17.79
N GLY A 277 14.51 -8.07 -17.94
CA GLY A 277 13.60 -7.78 -19.05
C GLY A 277 12.18 -8.34 -18.89
N ASN A 278 11.81 -8.81 -17.70
CA ASN A 278 10.47 -9.31 -17.41
C ASN A 278 9.41 -8.21 -17.35
N ILE A 279 9.84 -6.93 -17.29
CA ILE A 279 9.00 -5.74 -17.22
C ILE A 279 9.05 -5.02 -18.58
N ASN A 280 7.88 -4.63 -19.09
CA ASN A 280 7.83 -3.64 -20.17
C ASN A 280 8.17 -2.26 -19.61
N LYS A 281 9.43 -1.81 -19.84
CA LYS A 281 9.98 -0.57 -19.32
C LYS A 281 9.29 0.68 -19.88
N GLU A 282 8.72 0.64 -21.08
CA GLU A 282 7.97 1.75 -21.68
C GLU A 282 6.68 2.08 -20.92
N LYS A 283 6.21 1.14 -20.10
CA LYS A 283 5.03 1.29 -19.23
C LYS A 283 5.39 1.61 -17.78
N VAL A 284 6.69 1.84 -17.47
CA VAL A 284 7.18 2.16 -16.12
C VAL A 284 8.02 3.42 -16.15
N HIS A 285 7.63 4.41 -15.35
CA HIS A 285 8.43 5.60 -15.10
C HIS A 285 9.04 5.53 -13.71
N ILE A 286 10.39 5.58 -13.64
CA ILE A 286 11.11 5.58 -12.37
C ILE A 286 11.07 6.99 -11.78
N VAL A 287 10.54 7.09 -10.57
CA VAL A 287 10.42 8.35 -9.82
C VAL A 287 11.36 8.31 -8.62
N ARG A 288 12.44 9.03 -8.65
CA ARG A 288 13.38 9.17 -7.53
C ARG A 288 12.81 10.11 -6.48
N PHE A 289 12.90 9.70 -5.22
CA PHE A 289 12.42 10.53 -4.09
C PHE A 289 13.24 11.81 -3.93
N ASP A 290 14.54 11.75 -4.11
CA ASP A 290 15.42 12.92 -4.06
C ASP A 290 15.08 13.95 -5.15
N THR A 291 14.90 13.50 -6.40
CA THR A 291 14.44 14.36 -7.50
C THR A 291 13.05 14.95 -7.20
N MET A 292 12.15 14.15 -6.61
CA MET A 292 10.82 14.67 -6.20
C MET A 292 10.94 15.79 -5.16
N MET A 293 11.97 15.77 -4.31
CA MET A 293 12.19 16.79 -3.28
C MET A 293 12.94 18.03 -3.78
N THR A 294 13.81 17.88 -4.77
CA THR A 294 14.67 18.97 -5.26
C THR A 294 14.20 19.59 -6.57
N GLU A 295 13.60 18.78 -7.45
CA GLU A 295 13.27 19.12 -8.84
C GLU A 295 11.82 18.76 -9.18
N PHE A 296 10.87 19.13 -8.31
CA PHE A 296 9.48 18.70 -8.43
C PHE A 296 8.80 19.15 -9.71
N GLU A 297 9.06 20.39 -10.19
CA GLU A 297 8.43 20.91 -11.41
C GLU A 297 8.84 20.12 -12.66
N PRO A 298 10.16 19.93 -12.98
CA PRO A 298 10.56 19.12 -14.12
C PRO A 298 10.17 17.64 -13.97
N LEU A 299 10.20 17.08 -12.76
CA LEU A 299 9.72 15.74 -12.51
C LEU A 299 8.21 15.61 -12.83
N MET A 300 7.40 16.55 -12.39
CA MET A 300 5.96 16.53 -12.71
C MET A 300 5.69 16.68 -14.19
N ALA A 301 6.47 17.49 -14.90
CA ALA A 301 6.36 17.59 -16.36
C ALA A 301 6.58 16.23 -17.04
N SER A 302 7.65 15.52 -16.66
CA SER A 302 7.94 14.17 -17.20
C SER A 302 6.88 13.12 -16.80
N ILE A 303 6.34 13.20 -15.57
CA ILE A 303 5.25 12.31 -15.14
C ILE A 303 4.00 12.58 -15.97
N LEU A 304 3.60 13.83 -16.16
CA LEU A 304 2.40 14.20 -16.92
C LEU A 304 2.50 13.75 -18.38
N GLU A 305 3.66 13.95 -19.01
CA GLU A 305 3.94 13.44 -20.35
C GLU A 305 3.79 11.91 -20.41
N PHE A 306 4.44 11.19 -19.47
CA PHE A 306 4.37 9.75 -19.39
C PHE A 306 2.95 9.22 -19.22
N ILE A 307 2.15 9.84 -18.36
CA ILE A 307 0.75 9.43 -18.12
C ILE A 307 -0.23 10.04 -19.15
N GLN A 308 0.27 10.80 -20.13
CA GLN A 308 -0.51 11.43 -21.21
C GLN A 308 -1.59 12.38 -20.67
N VAL A 309 -1.17 13.33 -19.85
CA VAL A 309 -2.01 14.40 -19.31
C VAL A 309 -1.44 15.74 -19.74
N GLU A 310 -2.20 16.51 -20.50
CA GLU A 310 -1.82 17.87 -20.90
C GLU A 310 -1.87 18.81 -19.68
N PRO A 311 -0.79 19.55 -19.39
CA PRO A 311 -0.76 20.48 -18.28
C PRO A 311 -1.63 21.71 -18.58
N THR A 312 -2.64 21.94 -17.75
CA THR A 312 -3.39 23.19 -17.78
C THR A 312 -2.65 24.29 -17.02
N SER A 313 -2.97 25.56 -17.30
CA SER A 313 -2.38 26.70 -16.57
C SER A 313 -2.62 26.60 -15.05
N GLU A 314 -3.76 26.08 -14.64
CA GLU A 314 -4.07 25.85 -13.22
C GLU A 314 -3.21 24.73 -12.63
N LEU A 315 -3.07 23.60 -13.33
CA LEU A 315 -2.23 22.49 -12.90
C LEU A 315 -0.77 22.94 -12.74
N THR A 316 -0.25 23.74 -13.68
CA THR A 316 1.11 24.30 -13.60
C THR A 316 1.29 25.13 -12.33
N LYS A 317 0.34 26.03 -12.00
CA LYS A 317 0.38 26.80 -10.75
C LYS A 317 0.34 25.90 -9.52
N GLN A 318 -0.50 24.87 -9.53
CA GLN A 318 -0.61 23.92 -8.41
C GLN A 318 0.64 23.05 -8.23
N ILE A 319 1.47 22.84 -9.25
CA ILE A 319 2.77 22.17 -9.16
C ILE A 319 3.81 23.09 -8.47
N GLN A 320 3.78 24.39 -8.73
CA GLN A 320 4.73 25.36 -8.15
C GLN A 320 4.62 25.48 -6.63
N ILE A 321 3.42 25.30 -6.05
CA ILE A 321 3.19 25.43 -4.60
C ILE A 321 3.98 24.37 -3.82
N PRO A 322 3.80 23.04 -4.04
CA PRO A 322 4.58 22.01 -3.37
C PRO A 322 6.08 22.11 -3.68
N ALA A 323 6.45 22.50 -4.89
CA ALA A 323 7.85 22.71 -5.27
C ALA A 323 8.55 23.72 -4.35
N ALA A 324 7.88 24.84 -4.03
CA ALA A 324 8.42 25.83 -3.11
C ALA A 324 8.50 25.33 -1.66
N GLU A 325 7.50 24.52 -1.22
CA GLU A 325 7.49 23.92 0.12
C GLU A 325 8.58 22.85 0.27
N GLN A 326 8.77 21.99 -0.74
CA GLN A 326 9.74 20.90 -0.71
C GLN A 326 11.19 21.40 -0.70
N ARG A 327 11.50 22.48 -1.44
CA ARG A 327 12.83 23.11 -1.38
C ARG A 327 13.22 23.59 0.03
N ARG A 328 12.24 23.83 0.90
CA ARG A 328 12.43 24.22 2.31
C ARG A 328 12.39 23.06 3.29
N TYR A 329 12.03 21.86 2.80
CA TYR A 329 11.86 20.69 3.66
C TYR A 329 13.18 19.98 3.90
N GLU A 330 13.69 20.07 5.12
CA GLU A 330 14.76 19.21 5.62
C GLU A 330 14.15 18.03 6.38
N SER A 331 14.49 16.81 5.95
CA SER A 331 14.06 15.61 6.68
C SER A 331 14.71 15.53 8.05
N ARG A 332 13.94 15.79 9.10
CA ARG A 332 14.41 15.73 10.51
C ARG A 332 14.44 14.30 11.09
N HIS A 333 14.03 13.30 10.32
CA HIS A 333 13.96 11.92 10.82
C HIS A 333 15.32 11.22 10.69
N LYS A 334 16.11 11.26 11.77
CA LYS A 334 17.23 10.33 11.96
C LYS A 334 16.68 9.04 12.54
N TYR A 335 16.66 7.96 11.75
CA TYR A 335 16.23 6.65 12.23
C TYR A 335 17.36 6.02 13.04
N ASN A 336 17.02 5.55 14.24
CA ASN A 336 17.97 4.83 15.06
C ASN A 336 18.02 3.37 14.62
N LEU A 337 18.98 3.03 13.75
CA LEU A 337 19.19 1.67 13.25
C LEU A 337 19.49 0.69 14.38
N LYS A 338 20.22 1.14 15.41
CA LYS A 338 20.55 0.30 16.59
C LYS A 338 19.31 -0.21 17.31
N LYS A 339 18.21 0.59 17.32
CA LYS A 339 16.92 0.18 17.88
C LYS A 339 16.36 -1.08 17.19
N PHE A 340 16.71 -1.28 15.93
CA PHE A 340 16.27 -2.43 15.13
C PHE A 340 17.35 -3.51 15.00
N GLY A 341 18.49 -3.40 15.68
CA GLY A 341 19.61 -4.31 15.52
C GLY A 341 20.27 -4.28 14.13
N LEU A 342 20.10 -3.17 13.40
CA LEU A 342 20.61 -3.00 12.03
C LEU A 342 21.82 -2.11 11.97
N THR A 343 22.67 -2.33 10.95
CA THR A 343 23.80 -1.49 10.59
C THR A 343 23.62 -0.91 9.19
N GLU A 344 24.29 0.20 8.90
CA GLU A 344 24.27 0.79 7.56
C GLU A 344 24.90 -0.16 6.54
N ASP A 345 26.02 -0.81 6.90
CA ASP A 345 26.75 -1.73 6.03
C ASP A 345 25.86 -2.89 5.59
N ARG A 346 25.08 -3.47 6.52
CA ARG A 346 24.14 -4.53 6.19
C ARG A 346 23.11 -4.07 5.16
N ILE A 347 22.49 -2.92 5.36
CA ILE A 347 21.48 -2.39 4.43
C ILE A 347 22.11 -2.09 3.07
N ARG A 348 23.33 -1.51 3.05
CA ARG A 348 24.06 -1.24 1.79
C ARG A 348 24.39 -2.52 1.05
N GLN A 349 24.84 -3.56 1.75
CA GLN A 349 25.16 -4.86 1.17
C GLN A 349 23.90 -5.54 0.61
N ASP A 350 22.83 -5.63 1.40
CA ASP A 350 21.59 -6.30 1.01
C ASP A 350 20.84 -5.57 -0.13
N CYS A 351 21.13 -4.28 -0.35
CA CYS A 351 20.53 -3.43 -1.38
C CYS A 351 21.55 -2.89 -2.40
N GLU A 352 22.77 -3.45 -2.50
CA GLU A 352 23.84 -2.96 -3.38
C GLU A 352 23.37 -2.76 -4.81
N GLN A 353 22.67 -3.71 -5.36
CA GLN A 353 22.13 -3.67 -6.72
C GLN A 353 21.11 -2.53 -6.95
N ILE A 354 20.37 -2.13 -5.90
CA ILE A 354 19.43 -1.00 -5.97
C ILE A 354 20.21 0.31 -6.11
N TYR A 355 21.27 0.48 -5.31
CA TYR A 355 22.15 1.65 -5.42
C TYR A 355 22.76 1.74 -6.82
N ARG A 356 23.36 0.67 -7.32
CA ARG A 356 24.02 0.64 -8.63
C ARG A 356 23.08 0.94 -9.79
N THR A 357 21.83 0.49 -9.73
CA THR A 357 20.90 0.57 -10.86
C THR A 357 20.08 1.85 -10.86
N PHE A 358 19.68 2.35 -9.69
CA PHE A 358 18.65 3.38 -9.60
C PHE A 358 19.08 4.65 -8.85
N LEU A 359 20.14 4.61 -8.04
CA LEU A 359 20.47 5.70 -7.12
C LEU A 359 21.85 6.33 -7.35
N ASN A 360 22.70 5.69 -8.14
CA ASN A 360 24.02 6.26 -8.55
C ASN A 360 23.87 7.18 -9.76
#